data_dc2ddd6457b991fa26a15013ee56c787
#
_entry.id   dc2ddd6457b991fa26a15013ee56c787
#
_cell.length_a   1.000
_cell.length_b   1.000
_cell.length_c   1.000
_cell.angle_alpha   90.00
_cell.angle_beta   90.00
_cell.angle_gamma   90.00
#
_symmetry.space_group_name_H-M   'P 1'
#
loop_
_entity.id
_entity.type
_entity.pdbx_description
1 polymer ?
#
loop_
_entity_poly.entity_id
_entity_poly.type
_entity_poly.pdbx_seq_one_letter_code
_entity_poly.pdbx_strand_id
1 'polypeptide(L)'
;GTGQLPKFENDQFEIKFDQGSDRKFLIPTAEVILTNIVKDKIVDQKDLPMRFVASTPCFRKEAGSYGKDTKGMIRQHQFYKVEMVSIVEKENCLEELERMTNCATDILDKLELPYRKVILCSGDMGFSAEKTYDIEVWLPSENKYREISSCSSCSTFQAQRMKSRYKNKNKETVFVGTLNGSGLAVGRTLIAVLENYQQKDG
;
A
#
# COMPACT_ATOMS: atom_id res chain seq x y z
N GLY A 1 -6.63 1.69 -13.52
CA GLY A 1 -5.26 1.29 -13.77
C GLY A 1 -4.77 0.22 -12.80
N THR A 2 -4.84 0.46 -11.47
CA THR A 2 -4.21 -0.39 -10.44
C THR A 2 -4.89 -1.74 -10.18
N GLY A 3 -6.12 -1.97 -10.69
CA GLY A 3 -6.86 -3.22 -10.47
C GLY A 3 -7.83 -3.20 -9.29
N GLN A 4 -8.00 -2.06 -8.60
CA GLN A 4 -8.96 -1.94 -7.49
C GLN A 4 -10.40 -2.19 -7.96
N LEU A 5 -10.80 -1.58 -9.07
CA LEU A 5 -12.09 -1.81 -9.67
C LEU A 5 -11.99 -2.75 -10.88
N PRO A 6 -12.99 -3.63 -11.09
CA PRO A 6 -14.23 -3.81 -10.31
C PRO A 6 -14.07 -4.73 -9.08
N LYS A 7 -12.92 -5.38 -8.89
CA LYS A 7 -12.73 -6.48 -7.92
C LYS A 7 -13.11 -6.11 -6.48
N PHE A 8 -12.72 -4.91 -6.03
CA PHE A 8 -12.95 -4.45 -4.65
C PHE A 8 -14.05 -3.41 -4.53
N GLU A 9 -14.99 -3.37 -5.49
CA GLU A 9 -16.08 -2.37 -5.51
C GLU A 9 -16.93 -2.41 -4.23
N ASN A 10 -17.21 -3.60 -3.72
CA ASN A 10 -18.03 -3.77 -2.52
C ASN A 10 -17.39 -3.19 -1.25
N ASP A 11 -16.07 -3.04 -1.24
CA ASP A 11 -15.32 -2.47 -0.10
C ASP A 11 -15.09 -0.95 -0.23
N GLN A 12 -15.49 -0.33 -1.34
CA GLN A 12 -15.28 1.09 -1.60
C GLN A 12 -16.56 1.91 -1.40
N PHE A 13 -16.41 3.11 -0.85
CA PHE A 13 -17.49 4.10 -0.77
C PHE A 13 -17.67 4.79 -2.11
N GLU A 14 -18.82 4.60 -2.72
CA GLU A 14 -19.24 5.33 -3.90
C GLU A 14 -19.85 6.67 -3.50
N ILE A 15 -19.45 7.75 -4.19
CA ILE A 15 -20.02 9.08 -4.00
C ILE A 15 -21.12 9.27 -5.03
N LYS A 16 -22.33 9.59 -4.58
CA LYS A 16 -23.45 9.97 -5.44
C LYS A 16 -23.40 11.46 -5.72
N PHE A 17 -23.47 11.82 -6.97
CA PHE A 17 -23.63 13.20 -7.44
C PHE A 17 -25.00 13.34 -8.08
N ASP A 18 -25.65 14.47 -7.86
CA ASP A 18 -26.99 14.75 -8.43
C ASP A 18 -26.97 14.92 -9.95
N GLN A 19 -25.82 15.18 -10.53
CA GLN A 19 -25.65 15.35 -11.99
C GLN A 19 -24.38 14.63 -12.47
N GLY A 20 -24.54 13.81 -13.50
CA GLY A 20 -23.47 13.12 -14.21
C GLY A 20 -23.54 11.61 -14.14
N SER A 21 -23.05 10.94 -15.19
CA SER A 21 -23.03 9.48 -15.33
C SER A 21 -21.80 8.82 -14.75
N ASP A 22 -20.76 9.59 -14.37
CA ASP A 22 -19.49 9.06 -13.94
C ASP A 22 -19.53 8.63 -12.47
N ARG A 23 -19.27 7.33 -12.24
CA ARG A 23 -19.14 6.79 -10.89
C ARG A 23 -17.82 7.24 -10.26
N LYS A 24 -17.87 7.80 -9.05
CA LYS A 24 -16.70 8.20 -8.28
C LYS A 24 -16.66 7.50 -6.94
N PHE A 25 -15.47 7.15 -6.50
CA PHE A 25 -15.22 6.43 -5.26
C PHE A 25 -14.21 7.17 -4.40
N LEU A 26 -14.39 7.12 -3.08
CA LEU A 26 -13.35 7.51 -2.15
C LEU A 26 -12.19 6.53 -2.26
N ILE A 27 -10.97 7.02 -2.18
CA ILE A 27 -9.79 6.17 -2.33
C ILE A 27 -9.61 5.23 -1.12
N PRO A 28 -9.41 3.93 -1.33
CA PRO A 28 -9.10 2.99 -0.25
C PRO A 28 -7.61 3.03 0.15
N THR A 29 -6.78 3.65 -0.68
CA THR A 29 -5.34 3.83 -0.55
C THR A 29 -4.85 4.88 -1.55
N ALA A 30 -3.81 5.64 -1.20
CA ALA A 30 -3.18 6.57 -2.13
C ALA A 30 -2.44 5.87 -3.29
N GLU A 31 -2.19 4.56 -3.20
CA GLU A 31 -1.66 3.76 -4.31
C GLU A 31 -2.42 4.03 -5.61
N VAL A 32 -3.76 4.12 -5.54
CA VAL A 32 -4.61 4.31 -6.72
C VAL A 32 -4.24 5.61 -7.46
N ILE A 33 -4.06 6.71 -6.74
CA ILE A 33 -3.76 8.00 -7.36
C ILE A 33 -2.29 8.11 -7.76
N LEU A 34 -1.37 7.68 -6.89
CA LEU A 34 0.07 7.80 -7.14
C LEU A 34 0.52 6.93 -8.32
N THR A 35 0.05 5.69 -8.39
CA THR A 35 0.42 4.78 -9.49
C THR A 35 -0.13 5.28 -10.84
N ASN A 36 -1.33 5.88 -10.84
CA ASN A 36 -1.93 6.41 -12.08
C ASN A 36 -1.28 7.71 -12.60
N ILE A 37 -0.32 8.31 -11.90
CA ILE A 37 0.45 9.49 -12.40
C ILE A 37 1.11 9.15 -13.75
N VAL A 38 1.54 7.90 -13.95
CA VAL A 38 2.17 7.43 -15.19
C VAL A 38 1.22 6.70 -16.14
N LYS A 39 -0.09 6.76 -15.89
CA LYS A 39 -1.09 6.12 -16.75
C LYS A 39 -1.02 6.68 -18.19
N ASP A 40 -1.09 5.78 -19.19
CA ASP A 40 -1.03 6.06 -20.63
C ASP A 40 0.26 6.80 -21.07
N LYS A 41 1.34 6.74 -20.27
CA LYS A 41 2.61 7.42 -20.55
C LYS A 41 3.70 6.45 -21.00
N ILE A 42 4.62 6.99 -21.81
CA ILE A 42 5.93 6.43 -22.05
C ILE A 42 6.92 7.36 -21.35
N VAL A 43 7.49 6.90 -20.23
CA VAL A 43 8.44 7.70 -19.45
C VAL A 43 9.87 7.51 -19.98
N ASP A 44 10.74 8.47 -19.74
CA ASP A 44 12.15 8.32 -20.06
C ASP A 44 12.83 7.37 -19.07
N GLN A 45 13.69 6.46 -19.57
CA GLN A 45 14.45 5.54 -18.70
C GLN A 45 15.30 6.29 -17.65
N LYS A 46 15.85 7.45 -18.01
CA LYS A 46 16.66 8.28 -17.10
C LYS A 46 15.88 8.80 -15.88
N ASP A 47 14.55 8.88 -15.98
CA ASP A 47 13.69 9.34 -14.90
C ASP A 47 13.32 8.19 -13.91
N LEU A 48 13.67 6.95 -14.26
CA LEU A 48 13.48 5.81 -13.38
C LEU A 48 14.68 5.61 -12.44
N PRO A 49 14.46 5.22 -11.19
CA PRO A 49 13.18 4.98 -10.54
C PRO A 49 12.44 6.28 -10.14
N MET A 50 11.13 6.34 -10.42
CA MET A 50 10.26 7.40 -9.88
C MET A 50 9.68 6.91 -8.55
N ARG A 51 9.81 7.71 -7.49
CA ARG A 51 9.32 7.36 -6.15
C ARG A 51 8.40 8.44 -5.64
N PHE A 52 7.23 8.03 -5.20
CA PHE A 52 6.19 8.91 -4.69
C PHE A 52 5.81 8.52 -3.28
N VAL A 53 5.44 9.51 -2.48
CA VAL A 53 4.88 9.32 -1.14
C VAL A 53 3.72 10.28 -0.94
N ALA A 54 2.65 9.82 -0.30
CA ALA A 54 1.55 10.67 0.12
C ALA A 54 0.97 10.19 1.44
N SER A 55 0.63 11.14 2.32
CA SER A 55 -0.15 10.89 3.52
C SER A 55 -1.58 11.35 3.26
N THR A 56 -2.50 10.40 3.19
CA THR A 56 -3.90 10.69 2.86
C THR A 56 -4.87 9.99 3.81
N PRO A 57 -6.10 10.53 3.97
CA PRO A 57 -7.21 9.71 4.44
C PRO A 57 -7.47 8.61 3.41
N CYS A 58 -7.79 7.42 3.92
CA CYS A 58 -8.17 6.25 3.15
C CYS A 58 -9.52 5.76 3.66
N PHE A 59 -10.36 5.22 2.76
CA PHE A 59 -11.75 4.89 3.06
C PHE A 59 -12.06 3.46 2.64
N ARG A 60 -12.52 2.63 3.59
CA ARG A 60 -12.89 1.23 3.34
C ARG A 60 -14.19 0.89 4.06
N LYS A 61 -15.08 0.17 3.40
CA LYS A 61 -16.33 -0.31 4.01
C LYS A 61 -16.09 -1.46 4.98
N GLU A 62 -14.92 -2.11 4.90
CA GLU A 62 -14.58 -3.28 5.72
C GLU A 62 -15.61 -4.42 5.58
N ALA A 63 -16.15 -4.60 4.38
CA ALA A 63 -17.27 -5.50 4.10
C ALA A 63 -16.98 -6.98 4.40
N GLY A 64 -15.70 -7.39 4.41
CA GLY A 64 -15.29 -8.77 4.71
C GLY A 64 -14.95 -9.02 6.19
N SER A 65 -15.08 -8.03 7.07
CA SER A 65 -14.57 -8.10 8.44
C SER A 65 -15.65 -8.25 9.51
N TYR A 66 -16.82 -8.74 9.15
CA TYR A 66 -17.94 -8.93 10.07
C TYR A 66 -17.51 -9.67 11.35
N GLY A 67 -17.69 -9.02 12.51
CA GLY A 67 -17.38 -9.58 13.82
C GLY A 67 -15.91 -9.60 14.21
N LYS A 68 -14.99 -9.16 13.34
CA LYS A 68 -13.56 -9.05 13.64
C LYS A 68 -13.20 -7.61 13.97
N ASP A 69 -12.45 -7.41 15.06
CA ASP A 69 -11.91 -6.10 15.45
C ASP A 69 -12.98 -4.99 15.54
N THR A 70 -14.17 -5.32 16.06
CA THR A 70 -15.31 -4.38 16.15
C THR A 70 -15.17 -3.33 17.25
N LYS A 71 -14.17 -3.49 18.12
CA LYS A 71 -13.85 -2.56 19.20
C LYS A 71 -12.47 -1.96 19.01
N GLY A 72 -12.28 -0.73 19.53
CA GLY A 72 -11.01 -0.03 19.43
C GLY A 72 -10.78 0.63 18.07
N MET A 73 -9.52 0.99 17.78
CA MET A 73 -9.14 1.80 16.62
C MET A 73 -8.39 1.00 15.54
N ILE A 74 -8.25 -0.32 15.68
CA ILE A 74 -7.42 -1.11 14.77
C ILE A 74 -8.01 -1.25 13.37
N ARG A 75 -9.35 -1.15 13.29
CA ARG A 75 -10.10 -1.24 12.04
C ARG A 75 -11.13 -0.12 11.96
N GLN A 76 -10.95 0.77 10.98
CA GLN A 76 -11.75 1.99 10.81
C GLN A 76 -12.20 2.14 9.37
N HIS A 77 -13.39 2.75 9.15
CA HIS A 77 -13.90 3.09 7.83
C HIS A 77 -13.12 4.23 7.16
N GLN A 78 -12.58 5.13 7.97
CA GLN A 78 -11.68 6.20 7.57
C GLN A 78 -10.44 6.15 8.45
N PHE A 79 -9.26 6.12 7.83
CA PHE A 79 -7.97 6.11 8.54
C PHE A 79 -6.91 6.82 7.71
N TYR A 80 -5.85 7.28 8.35
CA TYR A 80 -4.70 7.86 7.66
C TYR A 80 -3.64 6.81 7.39
N LYS A 81 -3.10 6.86 6.18
CA LYS A 81 -2.00 6.00 5.75
C LYS A 81 -0.98 6.81 4.95
N VAL A 82 0.29 6.65 5.28
CA VAL A 82 1.37 7.07 4.41
C VAL A 82 1.59 5.97 3.39
N GLU A 83 1.48 6.30 2.13
CA GLU A 83 1.66 5.35 1.02
C GLU A 83 2.88 5.70 0.21
N MET A 84 3.69 4.71 -0.06
CA MET A 84 4.85 4.78 -0.95
C MET A 84 4.51 4.06 -2.25
N VAL A 85 4.86 4.64 -3.39
CA VAL A 85 4.75 4.02 -4.71
C VAL A 85 6.06 4.22 -5.45
N SER A 86 6.55 3.15 -6.09
CA SER A 86 7.71 3.21 -6.97
C SER A 86 7.37 2.72 -8.37
N ILE A 87 7.86 3.45 -9.36
CA ILE A 87 7.82 3.08 -10.77
C ILE A 87 9.27 2.83 -11.19
N VAL A 88 9.57 1.63 -11.64
CA VAL A 88 10.94 1.19 -11.89
C VAL A 88 11.05 0.43 -13.22
N GLU A 89 12.26 0.15 -13.66
CA GLU A 89 12.50 -0.88 -14.65
C GLU A 89 12.09 -2.24 -14.06
N LYS A 90 11.45 -3.11 -14.85
CA LYS A 90 10.94 -4.41 -14.37
C LYS A 90 11.99 -5.22 -13.60
N GLU A 91 13.20 -5.23 -14.10
CA GLU A 91 14.34 -5.98 -13.56
C GLU A 91 14.71 -5.54 -12.15
N ASN A 92 14.40 -4.30 -11.79
CA ASN A 92 14.75 -3.68 -10.50
C ASN A 92 13.63 -3.82 -9.45
N CYS A 93 12.51 -4.48 -9.77
CA CYS A 93 11.37 -4.57 -8.85
C CYS A 93 11.72 -5.22 -7.52
N LEU A 94 12.50 -6.29 -7.50
CA LEU A 94 12.82 -7.00 -6.26
C LEU A 94 13.77 -6.20 -5.37
N GLU A 95 14.76 -5.54 -5.95
CA GLU A 95 15.67 -4.65 -5.20
C GLU A 95 14.91 -3.45 -4.62
N GLU A 96 14.04 -2.84 -5.41
CA GLU A 96 13.22 -1.73 -4.94
C GLU A 96 12.21 -2.15 -3.87
N LEU A 97 11.71 -3.39 -3.90
CA LEU A 97 10.85 -3.93 -2.86
C LEU A 97 11.60 -4.02 -1.51
N GLU A 98 12.84 -4.51 -1.51
CA GLU A 98 13.67 -4.54 -0.30
C GLU A 98 13.91 -3.12 0.22
N ARG A 99 14.26 -2.17 -0.65
CA ARG A 99 14.46 -0.77 -0.27
C ARG A 99 13.19 -0.15 0.33
N MET A 100 12.04 -0.35 -0.32
CA MET A 100 10.74 0.16 0.14
C MET A 100 10.37 -0.43 1.51
N THR A 101 10.56 -1.73 1.68
CA THR A 101 10.30 -2.42 2.94
C THR A 101 11.20 -1.88 4.06
N ASN A 102 12.48 -1.63 3.77
CA ASN A 102 13.41 -1.04 4.73
C ASN A 102 12.98 0.38 5.15
N CYS A 103 12.43 1.20 4.23
CA CYS A 103 11.87 2.50 4.62
C CYS A 103 10.74 2.39 5.65
N ALA A 104 9.93 1.34 5.57
CA ALA A 104 8.86 1.12 6.54
C ALA A 104 9.40 0.60 7.87
N THR A 105 10.36 -0.36 7.86
CA THR A 105 10.97 -0.89 9.08
C THR A 105 11.82 0.15 9.81
N ASP A 106 12.51 1.04 9.10
CA ASP A 106 13.30 2.13 9.69
C ASP A 106 12.46 3.05 10.61
N ILE A 107 11.17 3.19 10.33
CA ILE A 107 10.26 3.97 11.19
C ILE A 107 10.02 3.22 12.50
N LEU A 108 9.81 1.91 12.44
CA LEU A 108 9.59 1.08 13.62
C LEU A 108 10.87 0.97 14.47
N ASP A 109 12.04 0.87 13.83
CA ASP A 109 13.33 0.92 14.52
C ASP A 109 13.54 2.24 15.27
N LYS A 110 13.22 3.39 14.64
CA LYS A 110 13.27 4.71 15.27
C LYS A 110 12.27 4.90 16.41
N LEU A 111 11.13 4.19 16.34
CA LEU A 111 10.14 4.16 17.40
C LEU A 111 10.44 3.07 18.44
N GLU A 112 11.51 2.28 18.26
CA GLU A 112 11.90 1.17 19.13
C GLU A 112 10.75 0.17 19.38
N LEU A 113 9.86 0.00 18.39
CA LEU A 113 8.73 -0.92 18.49
C LEU A 113 9.12 -2.33 18.06
N PRO A 114 8.73 -3.37 18.82
CA PRO A 114 9.00 -4.75 18.41
C PRO A 114 8.14 -5.12 17.19
N TYR A 115 8.78 -5.59 16.13
CA TYR A 115 8.10 -6.00 14.90
C TYR A 115 8.72 -7.26 14.28
N ARG A 116 8.05 -7.82 13.29
CA ARG A 116 8.60 -8.86 12.43
C ARG A 116 8.24 -8.59 10.97
N LYS A 117 9.12 -9.00 10.06
CA LYS A 117 8.89 -9.00 8.60
C LYS A 117 8.48 -10.42 8.18
N VAL A 118 7.38 -10.53 7.46
CA VAL A 118 6.81 -11.79 6.99
C VAL A 118 6.71 -11.74 5.48
N ILE A 119 7.16 -12.80 4.80
CA ILE A 119 6.86 -12.99 3.37
C ILE A 119 5.51 -13.69 3.25
N LEU A 120 4.61 -13.13 2.44
CA LEU A 120 3.31 -13.73 2.24
C LEU A 120 3.38 -14.94 1.29
N CYS A 121 2.62 -15.98 1.60
CA CYS A 121 2.38 -17.07 0.67
C CYS A 121 1.38 -16.65 -0.43
N SER A 122 1.34 -17.40 -1.52
CA SER A 122 0.49 -17.07 -2.68
C SER A 122 -1.01 -16.97 -2.37
N GLY A 123 -1.48 -17.65 -1.31
CA GLY A 123 -2.88 -17.60 -0.89
C GLY A 123 -3.28 -16.31 -0.18
N ASP A 124 -2.31 -15.59 0.40
CA ASP A 124 -2.54 -14.35 1.15
C ASP A 124 -2.15 -13.09 0.38
N MET A 125 -1.37 -13.24 -0.70
CA MET A 125 -0.98 -12.11 -1.52
C MET A 125 -2.17 -11.47 -2.24
N GLY A 126 -2.13 -10.14 -2.41
CA GLY A 126 -3.02 -9.42 -3.31
C GLY A 126 -2.91 -9.95 -4.74
N PHE A 127 -4.03 -10.03 -5.47
CA PHE A 127 -4.09 -10.64 -6.81
C PHE A 127 -3.19 -9.95 -7.87
N SER A 128 -2.77 -8.71 -7.64
CA SER A 128 -1.87 -7.96 -8.51
C SER A 128 -0.40 -8.11 -8.13
N ALA A 129 -0.11 -8.72 -6.99
CA ALA A 129 1.23 -8.81 -6.44
C ALA A 129 1.98 -10.05 -6.96
N GLU A 130 3.27 -9.86 -7.23
CA GLU A 130 4.23 -10.92 -7.52
C GLU A 130 4.96 -11.39 -6.25
N LYS A 131 5.24 -10.46 -5.34
CA LYS A 131 5.87 -10.71 -4.03
C LYS A 131 5.42 -9.66 -3.05
N THR A 132 5.12 -10.07 -1.82
CA THR A 132 4.68 -9.19 -0.74
C THR A 132 5.41 -9.49 0.55
N TYR A 133 5.86 -8.42 1.21
CA TYR A 133 6.27 -8.43 2.62
C TYR A 133 5.24 -7.70 3.45
N ASP A 134 4.73 -8.36 4.49
CA ASP A 134 4.01 -7.71 5.56
C ASP A 134 4.96 -7.42 6.73
N ILE A 135 4.77 -6.27 7.36
CA ILE A 135 5.42 -5.89 8.59
C ILE A 135 4.36 -5.90 9.67
N GLU A 136 4.60 -6.68 10.71
CA GLU A 136 3.67 -6.84 11.81
C GLU A 136 4.31 -6.32 13.10
N VAL A 137 3.61 -5.47 13.83
CA VAL A 137 4.03 -4.90 15.11
C VAL A 137 3.40 -5.67 16.27
N TRP A 138 4.14 -5.82 17.36
CA TRP A 138 3.64 -6.45 18.56
C TRP A 138 2.67 -5.56 19.31
N LEU A 139 1.50 -6.10 19.66
CA LEU A 139 0.50 -5.46 20.51
C LEU A 139 0.36 -6.22 21.82
N PRO A 140 0.83 -5.69 22.96
CA PRO A 140 0.79 -6.35 24.25
C PRO A 140 -0.61 -6.73 24.71
N SER A 141 -1.62 -5.88 24.47
CA SER A 141 -3.00 -6.14 24.90
C SER A 141 -3.62 -7.36 24.24
N GLU A 142 -3.22 -7.66 23.02
CA GLU A 142 -3.70 -8.80 22.25
C GLU A 142 -2.78 -10.01 22.34
N ASN A 143 -1.57 -9.83 22.91
CA ASN A 143 -0.51 -10.84 22.95
C ASN A 143 -0.22 -11.44 21.57
N LYS A 144 -0.17 -10.59 20.53
CA LYS A 144 0.08 -11.01 19.15
C LYS A 144 0.67 -9.89 18.28
N TYR A 145 1.20 -10.30 17.13
CA TYR A 145 1.61 -9.39 16.07
C TYR A 145 0.41 -8.99 15.19
N ARG A 146 0.36 -7.72 14.80
CA ARG A 146 -0.65 -7.16 13.90
C ARG A 146 0.01 -6.44 12.73
N GLU A 147 -0.50 -6.67 11.53
CA GLU A 147 -0.03 -5.98 10.33
C GLU A 147 -0.12 -4.46 10.49
N ILE A 148 0.99 -3.78 10.24
CA ILE A 148 1.12 -2.31 10.26
C ILE A 148 1.54 -1.75 8.91
N SER A 149 2.15 -2.57 8.07
CA SER A 149 2.53 -2.24 6.70
C SER A 149 2.50 -3.49 5.83
N SER A 150 2.16 -3.30 4.57
CA SER A 150 2.30 -4.30 3.51
C SER A 150 3.00 -3.65 2.33
N CYS A 151 4.09 -4.26 1.84
CA CYS A 151 4.87 -3.78 0.70
C CYS A 151 4.87 -4.84 -0.41
N SER A 152 4.44 -4.47 -1.60
CA SER A 152 4.25 -5.38 -2.72
C SER A 152 4.95 -4.93 -3.99
N SER A 153 5.60 -5.86 -4.67
CA SER A 153 5.93 -5.75 -6.09
C SER A 153 4.76 -6.27 -6.91
N CYS A 154 4.26 -5.44 -7.82
CA CYS A 154 3.23 -5.82 -8.79
C CYS A 154 3.85 -6.16 -10.16
N SER A 155 5.17 -6.20 -10.26
CA SER A 155 5.86 -6.41 -11.54
C SER A 155 5.25 -5.51 -12.64
N THR A 156 4.87 -6.08 -13.78
CA THR A 156 4.25 -5.33 -14.87
C THR A 156 2.71 -5.39 -14.88
N PHE A 157 2.09 -6.03 -13.90
CA PHE A 157 0.63 -6.25 -13.91
C PHE A 157 -0.16 -4.93 -14.00
N GLN A 158 0.13 -3.98 -13.14
CA GLN A 158 -0.54 -2.68 -13.16
C GLN A 158 -0.13 -1.84 -14.38
N ALA A 159 1.14 -1.92 -14.78
CA ALA A 159 1.65 -1.19 -15.94
C ALA A 159 0.95 -1.62 -17.24
N GLN A 160 0.67 -2.91 -17.43
CA GLN A 160 -0.11 -3.41 -18.57
C GLN A 160 -1.51 -2.83 -18.59
N ARG A 161 -2.21 -2.80 -17.45
CA ARG A 161 -3.56 -2.22 -17.33
C ARG A 161 -3.57 -0.71 -17.57
N MET A 162 -2.53 0.00 -17.12
CA MET A 162 -2.39 1.46 -17.26
C MET A 162 -1.74 1.89 -18.57
N LYS A 163 -1.19 0.94 -19.34
CA LYS A 163 -0.37 1.21 -20.53
C LYS A 163 0.85 2.09 -20.21
N SER A 164 1.46 1.89 -19.04
CA SER A 164 2.64 2.63 -18.60
C SER A 164 3.91 1.91 -19.05
N ARG A 165 4.75 2.60 -19.82
CA ARG A 165 5.89 2.02 -20.51
C ARG A 165 7.09 2.97 -20.41
N TYR A 166 8.27 2.47 -20.76
CA TYR A 166 9.47 3.26 -20.99
C TYR A 166 10.22 2.74 -22.20
N LYS A 167 11.12 3.57 -22.76
CA LYS A 167 12.05 3.14 -23.80
C LYS A 167 13.35 2.69 -23.14
N ASN A 168 13.71 1.42 -23.34
CA ASN A 168 14.95 0.87 -22.83
C ASN A 168 16.18 1.32 -23.67
N LYS A 169 17.39 0.92 -23.27
CA LYS A 169 18.64 1.24 -23.97
C LYS A 169 18.67 0.76 -25.41
N ASN A 170 17.93 -0.30 -25.73
CA ASN A 170 17.78 -0.83 -27.08
C ASN A 170 16.71 -0.09 -27.90
N LYS A 171 16.14 0.99 -27.38
CA LYS A 171 15.02 1.75 -27.97
C LYS A 171 13.71 0.96 -28.08
N GLU A 172 13.60 -0.17 -27.37
CA GLU A 172 12.36 -0.93 -27.30
C GLU A 172 11.42 -0.31 -26.27
N THR A 173 10.12 -0.32 -26.57
CA THR A 173 9.09 0.15 -25.63
C THR A 173 8.62 -1.03 -24.79
N VAL A 174 8.90 -1.00 -23.48
CA VAL A 174 8.60 -2.06 -22.53
C VAL A 174 7.80 -1.53 -21.36
N PHE A 175 7.07 -2.41 -20.65
CA PHE A 175 6.30 -2.01 -19.47
C PHE A 175 7.21 -1.73 -18.28
N VAL A 176 6.85 -0.70 -17.50
CA VAL A 176 7.49 -0.42 -16.20
C VAL A 176 7.09 -1.47 -15.16
N GLY A 177 7.88 -1.61 -14.12
CA GLY A 177 7.50 -2.29 -12.88
C GLY A 177 6.83 -1.29 -11.92
N THR A 178 5.85 -1.74 -11.14
CA THR A 178 5.19 -0.93 -10.12
C THR A 178 5.27 -1.61 -8.76
N LEU A 179 5.48 -0.81 -7.72
CA LEU A 179 5.49 -1.24 -6.33
C LEU A 179 4.67 -0.28 -5.49
N ASN A 180 4.07 -0.81 -4.44
CA ASN A 180 3.38 -0.01 -3.43
C ASN A 180 3.69 -0.54 -2.03
N GLY A 181 3.60 0.33 -1.03
CA GLY A 181 3.80 -0.06 0.35
C GLY A 181 3.38 1.03 1.33
N SER A 182 2.94 0.62 2.51
CA SER A 182 2.59 1.56 3.59
C SER A 182 3.82 1.96 4.39
N GLY A 183 3.98 3.22 4.60
CA GLY A 183 5.07 3.73 5.41
C GLY A 183 4.65 4.75 6.48
N LEU A 184 3.65 4.44 7.35
CA LEU A 184 2.92 3.25 7.78
C LEU A 184 1.39 3.50 7.82
N ALA A 185 0.61 2.53 8.38
CA ALA A 185 -0.75 2.75 8.82
C ALA A 185 -0.75 3.59 10.13
N VAL A 186 -1.06 4.89 10.04
CA VAL A 186 -0.82 5.85 11.14
C VAL A 186 -1.59 5.48 12.42
N GLY A 187 -2.87 5.12 12.31
CA GLY A 187 -3.68 4.74 13.48
C GLY A 187 -3.15 3.49 14.19
N ARG A 188 -2.73 2.47 13.45
CA ARG A 188 -2.12 1.26 14.04
C ARG A 188 -0.76 1.54 14.68
N THR A 189 0.02 2.45 14.08
CA THR A 189 1.29 2.90 14.68
C THR A 189 1.04 3.61 16.00
N LEU A 190 0.02 4.48 16.08
CA LEU A 190 -0.37 5.14 17.32
C LEU A 190 -0.78 4.13 18.40
N ILE A 191 -1.58 3.11 18.05
CA ILE A 191 -1.95 2.04 18.98
C ILE A 191 -0.69 1.33 19.50
N ALA A 192 0.23 0.97 18.60
CA ALA A 192 1.45 0.27 19.00
C ALA A 192 2.32 1.11 19.94
N VAL A 193 2.45 2.42 19.70
CA VAL A 193 3.17 3.34 20.58
C VAL A 193 2.52 3.39 21.96
N LEU A 194 1.19 3.60 22.01
CA LEU A 194 0.46 3.67 23.27
C LEU A 194 0.58 2.37 24.07
N GLU A 195 0.36 1.23 23.44
CA GLU A 195 0.36 -0.07 24.13
C GLU A 195 1.76 -0.50 24.61
N ASN A 196 2.82 -0.17 23.87
CA ASN A 196 4.19 -0.54 24.26
C ASN A 196 4.82 0.44 25.25
N TYR A 197 4.38 1.71 25.29
CA TYR A 197 5.06 2.74 26.08
C TYR A 197 4.20 3.34 27.20
N GLN A 198 2.91 3.02 27.29
CA GLN A 198 2.06 3.53 28.36
C GLN A 198 2.60 3.14 29.74
N GLN A 199 2.74 4.10 30.61
CA GLN A 199 3.20 3.95 31.98
C GLN A 199 2.02 3.85 32.96
N LYS A 200 2.31 3.51 34.23
CA LYS A 200 1.27 3.37 35.27
C LYS A 200 0.56 4.68 35.64
N ASP A 201 1.18 5.78 35.34
CA ASP A 201 0.72 7.14 35.62
C ASP A 201 0.07 7.84 34.41
N GLY A 202 -0.08 7.13 33.28
CA GLY A 202 -0.78 7.60 32.05
C GLY A 202 0.14 8.06 30.95
#